data_d61135e179f16f4b6dae1e608cb9869b
#
_entry.id   d61135e179f16f4b6dae1e608cb9869b
#
_cell.length_a   1.000
_cell.length_b   1.000
_cell.length_c   1.000
_cell.angle_alpha   90.00
_cell.angle_beta   90.00
_cell.angle_gamma   90.00
#
_symmetry.space_group_name_H-M   'P 1'
#
loop_
_entity.id
_entity.type
_entity.pdbx_description
1 polymer ?
#
loop_
_entity_poly.entity_id
_entity_poly.type
_entity_poly.pdbx_seq_one_letter_code
_entity_poly.pdbx_strand_id
1 'polypeptide(L)'
;MAMPNHSFFVLNQPCCSRRKQLVRVALAPLLSLLPLLAPAQTVQMTVQPGTPKLEISRHIQGQFAEHLGRCIYGGIWVEEGLNVPKQGRIRLDVVEALRKIKVPNLRWPGGCFADTYHWRDGVGPTAQRPKMLNMWWGNNLEDNSFGTHEFLELCQLLGTEPYLAANVGSGTVQEMAGWMEYLNSNDDTPLVLERRKNGHPEPYKVSWWGIGNESWGCGGNMTADYYTDVYKRYATFAHNYPASPPLKKIVSGANGDDANWTETCMKRIPLNQMWGLTLHQYTLPTGSWSGSKGKATGFGEQEYFNTLRNGLKMEAIVTKHAAIMDRYDPEKKVALLVDEWGIWTDVEPGTNPGFLYQQNTLRDALLAGTTLNIFNNHCDRVRGANLAQAINVLQAVILTEKEKMLLTPTYHVFDLYQVHQDAQYLPLQFQSPDYVLGGEKIPALNASASKDKNGAVHISLVNLDPNKALTLETVLPGVSWKTVSGRILTSANVADYNTFDKPATVKLADFKGAKKKGSNLAVTLPARSVVVLELK
;
A
#
# COMPACT_ATOMS: atom_id res chain seq x y z
N MET A 1 -12.94 -11.04 62.04
CA MET A 1 -12.02 -11.23 63.17
C MET A 1 -10.82 -10.36 62.89
N ALA A 2 -10.85 -9.29 63.55
CA ALA A 2 -10.00 -8.71 64.58
C ALA A 2 -8.75 -8.00 64.06
N MET A 3 -8.84 -6.69 63.99
CA MET A 3 -7.74 -5.76 64.34
C MET A 3 -7.33 -5.98 65.78
N PRO A 4 -6.17 -5.48 66.35
CA PRO A 4 -5.99 -4.08 66.65
C PRO A 4 -4.53 -3.56 66.54
N ASN A 5 -4.36 -2.26 66.35
CA ASN A 5 -4.22 -1.13 67.22
C ASN A 5 -2.80 -0.70 67.66
N HIS A 6 -2.52 0.58 67.41
CA HIS A 6 -1.89 1.63 68.29
C HIS A 6 -0.40 1.53 68.67
N SER A 7 0.40 2.58 68.48
CA SER A 7 0.46 3.71 69.42
C SER A 7 1.43 4.82 68.98
N PHE A 8 1.03 6.03 69.29
CA PHE A 8 1.66 7.34 69.35
C PHE A 8 2.93 7.41 70.24
N PHE A 9 3.81 8.43 69.98
CA PHE A 9 4.41 9.38 70.92
C PHE A 9 5.25 10.39 70.17
N VAL A 10 4.99 11.67 70.05
CA VAL A 10 4.95 12.92 70.79
C VAL A 10 6.31 13.41 71.30
N LEU A 11 6.71 14.57 70.74
CA LEU A 11 7.42 15.74 71.24
C LEU A 11 8.80 15.61 71.93
N ASN A 12 9.76 16.44 71.43
CA ASN A 12 10.27 17.59 72.18
C ASN A 12 11.25 18.45 71.32
N GLN A 13 10.99 19.76 71.31
CA GLN A 13 12.00 20.82 70.99
C GLN A 13 12.75 21.15 72.32
N PRO A 14 13.97 21.74 72.19
CA PRO A 14 14.11 23.13 72.63
C PRO A 14 15.08 24.01 71.82
N CYS A 15 14.64 25.19 71.56
CA CYS A 15 15.16 26.54 71.81
C CYS A 15 16.64 26.88 71.57
N CYS A 16 16.84 27.80 70.63
CA CYS A 16 17.59 29.05 70.63
C CYS A 16 19.09 29.11 70.95
N SER A 17 19.91 29.48 69.95
CA SER A 17 20.91 30.55 70.15
C SER A 17 21.34 31.19 68.84
N ARG A 18 21.22 32.48 68.70
CA ARG A 18 21.67 33.32 67.64
C ARG A 18 23.19 33.39 67.59
N ARG A 19 23.77 33.07 66.40
CA ARG A 19 25.07 33.59 65.97
C ARG A 19 24.94 34.18 64.60
N LYS A 20 25.23 35.49 64.47
CA LYS A 20 25.39 36.23 63.24
C LYS A 20 26.64 35.71 62.53
N GLN A 21 26.49 35.16 61.35
CA GLN A 21 27.59 34.93 60.42
C GLN A 21 27.37 35.82 59.20
N LEU A 22 28.39 36.61 58.92
CA LEU A 22 28.50 37.44 57.73
C LEU A 22 28.55 36.53 56.48
N VAL A 23 27.56 36.67 55.61
CA VAL A 23 27.58 36.05 54.30
C VAL A 23 28.39 36.90 53.36
N ARG A 24 29.57 36.43 52.96
CA ARG A 24 30.29 36.95 51.77
C ARG A 24 29.60 36.42 50.55
N VAL A 25 28.91 37.30 49.80
CA VAL A 25 28.37 37.02 48.48
C VAL A 25 29.53 36.95 47.49
N ALA A 26 29.92 35.73 47.09
CA ALA A 26 30.77 35.52 45.94
C ALA A 26 29.89 35.61 44.68
N LEU A 27 30.05 36.63 43.87
CA LEU A 27 29.50 36.69 42.52
C LEU A 27 30.26 35.67 41.66
N ALA A 28 29.63 34.51 41.41
CA ALA A 28 30.07 33.61 40.32
C ALA A 28 29.53 34.14 39.00
N PRO A 29 30.34 34.21 37.91
CA PRO A 29 29.84 34.62 36.63
C PRO A 29 28.92 33.47 36.09
N LEU A 30 27.65 33.80 35.84
CA LEU A 30 26.77 32.96 35.04
C LEU A 30 27.33 32.87 33.62
N LEU A 31 28.09 31.82 33.31
CA LEU A 31 28.33 31.43 31.94
C LEU A 31 26.99 30.91 31.40
N SER A 32 26.29 31.77 30.62
CA SER A 32 25.16 31.33 29.81
C SER A 32 25.67 30.32 28.78
N LEU A 33 25.43 29.02 29.02
CA LEU A 33 25.51 28.00 27.99
C LEU A 33 24.42 28.31 26.97
N LEU A 34 24.75 29.08 25.94
CA LEU A 34 24.00 29.07 24.70
C LEU A 34 24.07 27.66 24.14
N PRO A 35 22.95 26.97 23.87
CA PRO A 35 23.00 25.71 23.17
C PRO A 35 23.63 26.00 21.81
N LEU A 36 24.81 25.41 21.55
CA LEU A 36 25.38 25.32 20.22
C LEU A 36 24.35 24.53 19.38
N LEU A 37 23.50 25.25 18.65
CA LEU A 37 22.71 24.68 17.56
C LEU A 37 23.72 24.14 16.55
N ALA A 38 24.02 22.85 16.64
CA ALA A 38 24.78 22.16 15.59
C ALA A 38 24.03 22.45 14.27
N PRO A 39 24.72 22.93 13.22
CA PRO A 39 24.08 23.16 11.94
C PRO A 39 23.40 21.87 11.49
N ALA A 40 22.13 21.96 11.11
CA ALA A 40 21.40 20.82 10.58
C ALA A 40 22.23 20.20 9.46
N GLN A 41 22.59 18.92 9.60
CA GLN A 41 23.43 18.23 8.65
C GLN A 41 22.72 18.22 7.29
N THR A 42 23.34 18.85 6.29
CA THR A 42 22.80 18.88 4.92
C THR A 42 23.03 17.50 4.28
N VAL A 43 21.96 16.87 3.83
CA VAL A 43 22.01 15.61 3.10
C VAL A 43 22.54 15.88 1.70
N GLN A 44 23.67 15.25 1.37
CA GLN A 44 24.21 15.25 0.01
C GLN A 44 23.56 14.11 -0.77
N MET A 45 22.90 14.44 -1.87
CA MET A 45 22.21 13.46 -2.71
C MET A 45 22.73 13.54 -4.15
N THR A 46 22.89 12.40 -4.80
CA THR A 46 23.22 12.31 -6.21
C THR A 46 22.16 11.50 -6.95
N VAL A 47 21.58 12.06 -7.99
CA VAL A 47 20.74 11.34 -8.96
C VAL A 47 21.65 10.76 -10.01
N GLN A 48 21.80 9.44 -10.03
CA GLN A 48 22.66 8.74 -10.99
C GLN A 48 21.99 8.67 -12.37
N PRO A 49 22.76 8.62 -13.47
CA PRO A 49 22.20 8.29 -14.78
C PRO A 49 21.52 6.92 -14.72
N GLY A 50 20.26 6.86 -15.12
CA GLY A 50 19.52 5.60 -15.13
C GLY A 50 19.93 4.67 -16.28
N THR A 51 19.71 3.37 -16.09
CA THR A 51 19.85 2.39 -17.18
C THR A 51 18.71 2.59 -18.17
N PRO A 52 18.96 2.81 -19.48
CA PRO A 52 17.92 3.20 -20.45
C PRO A 52 16.73 2.23 -20.59
N LYS A 53 16.90 0.97 -20.20
CA LYS A 53 15.87 -0.08 -20.29
C LYS A 53 15.15 -0.38 -18.98
N LEU A 54 15.51 0.30 -17.88
CA LEU A 54 14.88 0.04 -16.59
C LEU A 54 13.79 1.07 -16.32
N GLU A 55 12.55 0.61 -16.39
CA GLU A 55 11.35 1.43 -16.18
C GLU A 55 10.63 1.02 -14.90
N ILE A 56 10.07 2.00 -14.21
CA ILE A 56 9.16 1.79 -13.09
C ILE A 56 7.81 1.38 -13.65
N SER A 57 7.43 0.13 -13.45
CA SER A 57 6.13 -0.36 -13.94
C SER A 57 4.98 0.43 -13.32
N ARG A 58 4.03 0.90 -14.14
CA ARG A 58 2.80 1.55 -13.65
C ARG A 58 2.05 0.67 -12.65
N HIS A 59 2.12 -0.65 -12.81
CA HIS A 59 1.40 -1.61 -11.98
C HIS A 59 1.87 -1.69 -10.53
N ILE A 60 2.96 -1.01 -10.15
CA ILE A 60 3.36 -0.77 -8.76
C ILE A 60 2.30 0.07 -8.00
N GLN A 61 1.49 0.84 -8.73
CA GLN A 61 0.42 1.68 -8.16
C GLN A 61 -0.98 1.06 -8.31
N GLY A 62 -1.05 -0.27 -8.41
CA GLY A 62 -2.29 -1.02 -8.45
C GLY A 62 -3.11 -0.90 -7.16
N GLN A 63 -4.38 -1.24 -7.28
CA GLN A 63 -5.33 -1.24 -6.17
C GLN A 63 -5.96 -2.62 -6.02
N PHE A 64 -6.50 -2.90 -4.85
CA PHE A 64 -7.15 -4.14 -4.52
C PHE A 64 -8.59 -3.89 -4.07
N ALA A 65 -9.53 -4.65 -4.61
CA ALA A 65 -10.93 -4.66 -4.24
C ALA A 65 -11.37 -6.08 -3.92
N GLU A 66 -11.97 -6.27 -2.76
CA GLU A 66 -12.40 -7.57 -2.27
C GLU A 66 -13.84 -7.51 -1.79
N HIS A 67 -14.57 -8.61 -1.87
CA HIS A 67 -15.84 -8.80 -1.17
C HIS A 67 -15.58 -8.89 0.35
N LEU A 68 -15.16 -7.76 0.92
CA LEU A 68 -14.83 -7.56 2.31
C LEU A 68 -15.45 -6.26 2.80
N GLY A 69 -16.19 -6.34 3.90
CA GLY A 69 -16.78 -5.18 4.53
C GLY A 69 -17.61 -4.33 3.56
N ARG A 70 -17.20 -3.06 3.41
CA ARG A 70 -17.86 -2.14 2.49
C ARG A 70 -16.99 -1.72 1.30
N CYS A 71 -16.04 -2.59 0.89
CA CYS A 71 -15.23 -2.30 -0.29
C CYS A 71 -16.09 -2.35 -1.57
N ILE A 72 -16.82 -3.44 -1.76
CA ILE A 72 -17.72 -3.60 -2.90
C ILE A 72 -19.08 -2.98 -2.57
N TYR A 73 -19.87 -3.61 -1.72
CA TYR A 73 -21.21 -3.15 -1.38
C TYR A 73 -21.18 -1.95 -0.43
N GLY A 74 -21.79 -0.82 -0.85
CA GLY A 74 -21.74 0.45 -0.13
C GLY A 74 -20.47 1.29 -0.41
N GLY A 75 -19.49 0.72 -1.10
CA GLY A 75 -18.31 1.40 -1.59
C GLY A 75 -18.38 1.65 -3.10
N ILE A 76 -18.03 0.64 -3.90
CA ILE A 76 -18.06 0.68 -5.37
C ILE A 76 -19.49 0.51 -5.90
N TRP A 77 -20.20 -0.46 -5.34
CA TRP A 77 -21.53 -0.92 -5.74
C TRP A 77 -22.56 -0.48 -4.70
N VAL A 78 -23.46 0.41 -5.10
CA VAL A 78 -24.38 1.06 -4.18
C VAL A 78 -25.82 0.61 -4.40
N GLU A 79 -26.69 0.87 -3.41
CA GLU A 79 -28.11 0.63 -3.52
C GLU A 79 -28.74 1.50 -4.62
N GLU A 80 -29.75 0.97 -5.30
CA GLU A 80 -30.42 1.68 -6.40
C GLU A 80 -30.99 3.03 -5.97
N GLY A 81 -31.56 3.10 -4.76
CA GLY A 81 -32.17 4.30 -4.19
C GLY A 81 -31.17 5.35 -3.69
N LEU A 82 -29.88 5.05 -3.61
CA LEU A 82 -28.88 6.01 -3.11
C LEU A 82 -28.72 7.18 -4.09
N ASN A 83 -28.80 8.41 -3.59
CA ASN A 83 -28.73 9.62 -4.40
C ASN A 83 -27.28 10.07 -4.64
N VAL A 84 -26.56 9.33 -5.49
CA VAL A 84 -25.20 9.65 -5.94
C VAL A 84 -25.10 9.47 -7.46
N PRO A 85 -24.17 10.13 -8.15
CA PRO A 85 -23.87 9.82 -9.55
C PRO A 85 -23.48 8.35 -9.69
N LYS A 86 -24.18 7.61 -10.58
CA LYS A 86 -23.91 6.18 -10.78
C LYS A 86 -24.22 5.75 -12.21
N GLN A 87 -23.55 4.69 -12.68
CA GLN A 87 -23.87 3.95 -13.88
C GLN A 87 -24.31 2.54 -13.44
N GLY A 88 -25.56 2.17 -13.71
CA GLY A 88 -26.15 1.04 -13.03
C GLY A 88 -26.12 1.27 -11.51
N ARG A 89 -25.33 0.46 -10.81
CA ARG A 89 -25.05 0.61 -9.37
C ARG A 89 -23.57 0.96 -9.08
N ILE A 90 -22.74 1.16 -10.11
CA ILE A 90 -21.35 1.60 -9.95
C ILE A 90 -21.33 3.09 -9.62
N ARG A 91 -20.68 3.44 -8.52
CA ARG A 91 -20.58 4.81 -7.99
C ARG A 91 -19.57 5.65 -8.77
N LEU A 92 -20.02 6.68 -9.51
CA LEU A 92 -19.19 7.42 -10.46
C LEU A 92 -18.22 8.40 -9.81
N ASP A 93 -18.52 8.99 -8.65
CA ASP A 93 -17.57 9.83 -7.92
C ASP A 93 -16.32 9.03 -7.47
N VAL A 94 -16.51 7.77 -7.06
CA VAL A 94 -15.42 6.83 -6.79
C VAL A 94 -14.63 6.52 -8.07
N VAL A 95 -15.32 6.26 -9.18
CA VAL A 95 -14.67 6.04 -10.49
C VAL A 95 -13.81 7.23 -10.89
N GLU A 96 -14.33 8.45 -10.77
CA GLU A 96 -13.59 9.67 -11.11
C GLU A 96 -12.34 9.84 -10.23
N ALA A 97 -12.47 9.59 -8.93
CA ALA A 97 -11.34 9.68 -8.01
C ALA A 97 -10.24 8.66 -8.35
N LEU A 98 -10.59 7.39 -8.60
CA LEU A 98 -9.63 6.34 -8.96
C LEU A 98 -9.00 6.60 -10.34
N ARG A 99 -9.79 7.10 -11.31
CA ARG A 99 -9.30 7.50 -12.64
C ARG A 99 -8.27 8.63 -12.56
N LYS A 100 -8.50 9.61 -11.67
CA LYS A 100 -7.60 10.74 -11.48
C LYS A 100 -6.20 10.31 -11.01
N ILE A 101 -6.09 9.29 -10.16
CA ILE A 101 -4.81 8.71 -9.74
C ILE A 101 -4.27 7.65 -10.71
N LYS A 102 -4.95 7.46 -11.85
CA LYS A 102 -4.55 6.54 -12.94
C LYS A 102 -4.28 5.13 -12.44
N VAL A 103 -5.22 4.55 -11.68
CA VAL A 103 -5.10 3.16 -11.22
C VAL A 103 -4.80 2.23 -12.40
N PRO A 104 -3.63 1.58 -12.44
CA PRO A 104 -3.22 0.83 -13.64
C PRO A 104 -3.78 -0.58 -13.70
N ASN A 105 -4.03 -1.20 -12.55
CA ASN A 105 -4.72 -2.48 -12.43
C ASN A 105 -5.55 -2.52 -11.14
N LEU A 106 -6.63 -3.31 -11.19
CA LEU A 106 -7.49 -3.57 -10.04
C LEU A 106 -7.61 -5.07 -9.83
N ARG A 107 -7.17 -5.54 -8.66
CA ARG A 107 -7.24 -6.95 -8.26
C ARG A 107 -8.60 -7.26 -7.63
N TRP A 108 -9.24 -8.39 -8.05
CA TRP A 108 -10.57 -8.85 -7.59
C TRP A 108 -10.71 -10.37 -7.86
N PRO A 109 -11.59 -11.16 -7.22
CA PRO A 109 -12.66 -10.79 -6.30
C PRO A 109 -12.21 -10.66 -4.85
N GLY A 110 -10.96 -10.97 -4.55
CA GLY A 110 -10.45 -10.89 -3.19
C GLY A 110 -9.08 -11.47 -2.99
N GLY A 111 -8.71 -11.45 -1.73
CA GLY A 111 -7.72 -12.25 -1.07
C GLY A 111 -8.36 -13.58 -0.63
N CYS A 112 -8.62 -13.73 0.68
CA CYS A 112 -9.27 -14.94 1.21
C CYS A 112 -10.64 -15.25 0.57
N PHE A 113 -11.40 -14.22 0.19
CA PHE A 113 -12.69 -14.43 -0.48
C PHE A 113 -12.54 -15.15 -1.81
N ALA A 114 -11.45 -14.92 -2.56
CA ALA A 114 -11.24 -15.53 -3.88
C ALA A 114 -11.28 -17.06 -3.83
N ASP A 115 -10.75 -17.68 -2.77
CA ASP A 115 -10.69 -19.13 -2.63
C ASP A 115 -11.98 -19.78 -2.12
N THR A 116 -13.05 -19.00 -1.95
CA THR A 116 -14.43 -19.45 -1.71
C THR A 116 -15.41 -19.00 -2.79
N TYR A 117 -14.95 -18.14 -3.72
CA TYR A 117 -15.79 -17.56 -4.76
C TYR A 117 -15.89 -18.45 -5.99
N HIS A 118 -17.10 -18.77 -6.39
CA HIS A 118 -17.41 -19.49 -7.63
C HIS A 118 -17.91 -18.48 -8.68
N TRP A 119 -17.12 -18.20 -9.70
CA TRP A 119 -17.39 -17.14 -10.67
C TRP A 119 -18.75 -17.22 -11.36
N ARG A 120 -19.29 -18.44 -11.54
CA ARG A 120 -20.61 -18.65 -12.12
C ARG A 120 -21.74 -18.08 -11.27
N ASP A 121 -21.55 -18.00 -9.97
CA ASP A 121 -22.55 -17.41 -9.06
C ASP A 121 -22.69 -15.88 -9.28
N GLY A 122 -21.68 -15.24 -9.86
CA GLY A 122 -21.67 -13.82 -10.23
C GLY A 122 -21.98 -13.54 -11.71
N VAL A 123 -22.60 -14.48 -12.44
CA VAL A 123 -22.90 -14.36 -13.88
C VAL A 123 -24.39 -14.59 -14.15
N GLY A 124 -24.92 -13.98 -15.20
CA GLY A 124 -26.35 -14.04 -15.56
C GLY A 124 -27.20 -12.99 -14.81
N PRO A 125 -28.53 -13.08 -14.91
CA PRO A 125 -29.43 -12.11 -14.30
C PRO A 125 -29.27 -12.03 -12.79
N THR A 126 -29.01 -10.85 -12.25
CA THR A 126 -28.70 -10.62 -10.83
C THR A 126 -29.76 -11.19 -9.86
N ALA A 127 -31.05 -11.13 -10.22
CA ALA A 127 -32.13 -11.67 -9.42
C ALA A 127 -32.13 -13.21 -9.28
N GLN A 128 -31.37 -13.90 -10.14
CA GLN A 128 -31.26 -15.37 -10.17
C GLN A 128 -29.95 -15.88 -9.58
N ARG A 129 -29.02 -14.97 -9.24
CA ARG A 129 -27.72 -15.34 -8.68
C ARG A 129 -27.88 -15.91 -7.28
N PRO A 130 -27.22 -17.03 -6.95
CA PRO A 130 -27.26 -17.59 -5.61
C PRO A 130 -26.60 -16.64 -4.61
N LYS A 131 -27.08 -16.66 -3.38
CA LYS A 131 -26.42 -15.99 -2.26
C LYS A 131 -25.46 -16.95 -1.60
N MET A 132 -24.32 -16.42 -1.13
CA MET A 132 -23.33 -17.19 -0.38
C MET A 132 -23.02 -16.53 0.96
N LEU A 133 -22.59 -17.32 1.93
CA LEU A 133 -22.09 -16.80 3.19
C LEU A 133 -20.61 -16.44 3.01
N ASN A 134 -20.28 -15.18 3.26
CA ASN A 134 -18.89 -14.75 3.33
C ASN A 134 -18.29 -15.17 4.68
N MET A 135 -17.72 -16.35 4.72
CA MET A 135 -17.20 -16.96 5.95
C MET A 135 -15.92 -16.27 6.48
N TRP A 136 -15.19 -15.57 5.61
CA TRP A 136 -13.96 -14.91 5.99
C TRP A 136 -14.19 -13.53 6.60
N TRP A 137 -15.17 -12.79 6.06
CA TRP A 137 -15.32 -11.39 6.38
C TRP A 137 -16.71 -11.07 6.95
N GLY A 138 -16.83 -11.13 8.27
CA GLY A 138 -18.01 -10.67 8.99
C GLY A 138 -19.23 -11.60 8.96
N ASN A 139 -19.15 -12.77 8.37
CA ASN A 139 -20.25 -13.72 8.19
C ASN A 139 -21.49 -13.08 7.53
N ASN A 140 -21.28 -12.28 6.49
CA ASN A 140 -22.35 -11.65 5.75
C ASN A 140 -22.87 -12.52 4.60
N LEU A 141 -24.10 -12.27 4.20
CA LEU A 141 -24.62 -12.79 2.94
C LEU A 141 -24.13 -11.91 1.78
N GLU A 142 -23.40 -12.52 0.86
CA GLU A 142 -23.08 -11.95 -0.44
C GLU A 142 -24.21 -12.30 -1.41
N ASP A 143 -24.81 -11.30 -2.05
CA ASP A 143 -25.91 -11.50 -2.99
C ASP A 143 -25.44 -11.72 -4.43
N ASN A 144 -24.14 -11.66 -4.66
CA ASN A 144 -23.48 -11.79 -5.95
C ASN A 144 -24.00 -10.81 -7.02
N SER A 145 -24.64 -9.69 -6.61
CA SER A 145 -25.10 -8.66 -7.54
C SER A 145 -23.97 -7.89 -8.21
N PHE A 146 -22.78 -7.92 -7.59
CA PHE A 146 -21.53 -7.48 -8.20
C PHE A 146 -20.67 -8.71 -8.52
N GLY A 147 -20.57 -9.06 -9.78
CA GLY A 147 -19.84 -10.23 -10.25
C GLY A 147 -18.89 -9.91 -11.40
N THR A 148 -18.66 -10.91 -12.24
CA THR A 148 -17.70 -10.83 -13.34
C THR A 148 -17.93 -9.62 -14.27
N HIS A 149 -19.15 -9.43 -14.73
CA HIS A 149 -19.49 -8.37 -15.70
C HIS A 149 -19.42 -6.99 -15.06
N GLU A 150 -19.95 -6.83 -13.86
CA GLU A 150 -19.94 -5.58 -13.10
C GLU A 150 -18.52 -5.14 -12.75
N PHE A 151 -17.65 -6.08 -12.40
CA PHE A 151 -16.23 -5.80 -12.18
C PHE A 151 -15.51 -5.35 -13.46
N LEU A 152 -15.75 -6.03 -14.58
CA LEU A 152 -15.12 -5.68 -15.85
C LEU A 152 -15.67 -4.37 -16.44
N GLU A 153 -16.94 -4.06 -16.21
CA GLU A 153 -17.51 -2.73 -16.51
C GLU A 153 -16.81 -1.64 -15.66
N LEU A 154 -16.61 -1.88 -14.36
CA LEU A 154 -15.83 -0.97 -13.52
C LEU A 154 -14.42 -0.76 -14.08
N CYS A 155 -13.72 -1.82 -14.49
CA CYS A 155 -12.39 -1.71 -15.09
C CYS A 155 -12.40 -0.89 -16.38
N GLN A 156 -13.42 -1.06 -17.24
CA GLN A 156 -13.60 -0.25 -18.44
C GLN A 156 -13.84 1.23 -18.12
N LEU A 157 -14.70 1.52 -17.14
CA LEU A 157 -14.95 2.89 -16.68
C LEU A 157 -13.69 3.55 -16.11
N LEU A 158 -12.86 2.80 -15.42
CA LEU A 158 -11.58 3.29 -14.88
C LEU A 158 -10.51 3.44 -15.94
N GLY A 159 -10.55 2.66 -17.02
CA GLY A 159 -9.45 2.49 -17.98
C GLY A 159 -8.28 1.71 -17.36
N THR A 160 -8.59 0.72 -16.52
CA THR A 160 -7.63 -0.09 -15.74
C THR A 160 -7.58 -1.54 -16.24
N GLU A 161 -6.45 -2.23 -16.08
CA GLU A 161 -6.36 -3.66 -16.38
C GLU A 161 -7.00 -4.48 -15.24
N PRO A 162 -7.90 -5.43 -15.56
CA PRO A 162 -8.42 -6.36 -14.56
C PRO A 162 -7.34 -7.37 -14.16
N TYR A 163 -7.19 -7.61 -12.86
CA TYR A 163 -6.37 -8.65 -12.27
C TYR A 163 -7.29 -9.60 -11.49
N LEU A 164 -7.55 -10.78 -12.05
CA LEU A 164 -8.45 -11.77 -11.45
C LEU A 164 -7.68 -12.78 -10.59
N ALA A 165 -8.15 -13.01 -9.37
CA ALA A 165 -7.68 -14.08 -8.50
C ALA A 165 -8.59 -15.31 -8.66
N ALA A 166 -8.04 -16.41 -9.17
CA ALA A 166 -8.76 -17.65 -9.36
C ALA A 166 -8.85 -18.47 -8.07
N ASN A 167 -9.98 -19.13 -7.87
CA ASN A 167 -10.23 -20.01 -6.73
C ASN A 167 -9.43 -21.33 -6.88
N VAL A 168 -8.40 -21.49 -6.07
CA VAL A 168 -7.57 -22.71 -6.00
C VAL A 168 -7.84 -23.48 -4.72
N GLY A 169 -8.42 -22.83 -3.71
CA GLY A 169 -8.74 -23.42 -2.41
C GLY A 169 -9.91 -24.40 -2.48
N SER A 170 -11.10 -23.92 -2.87
CA SER A 170 -12.31 -24.75 -2.97
C SER A 170 -12.75 -25.03 -4.41
N GLY A 171 -12.20 -24.29 -5.40
CA GLY A 171 -12.54 -24.41 -6.81
C GLY A 171 -11.86 -25.59 -7.52
N THR A 172 -12.13 -25.69 -8.81
CA THR A 172 -11.57 -26.73 -9.67
C THR A 172 -10.78 -26.14 -10.84
N VAL A 173 -9.87 -26.93 -11.41
CA VAL A 173 -9.14 -26.57 -12.64
C VAL A 173 -10.11 -26.24 -13.77
N GLN A 174 -11.19 -27.05 -13.92
CA GLN A 174 -12.21 -26.84 -14.93
C GLN A 174 -12.93 -25.50 -14.75
N GLU A 175 -13.20 -25.12 -13.52
CA GLU A 175 -13.85 -23.85 -13.19
C GLU A 175 -12.98 -22.65 -13.60
N MET A 176 -11.70 -22.64 -13.23
CA MET A 176 -10.77 -21.60 -13.64
C MET A 176 -10.61 -21.53 -15.16
N ALA A 177 -10.38 -22.69 -15.82
CA ALA A 177 -10.22 -22.74 -17.27
C ALA A 177 -11.48 -22.25 -18.00
N GLY A 178 -12.66 -22.62 -17.48
CA GLY A 178 -13.95 -22.14 -18.01
C GLY A 178 -14.13 -20.63 -17.85
N TRP A 179 -13.68 -20.06 -16.74
CA TRP A 179 -13.72 -18.60 -16.55
C TRP A 179 -12.80 -17.88 -17.54
N MET A 180 -11.59 -18.40 -17.74
CA MET A 180 -10.66 -17.85 -18.73
C MET A 180 -11.23 -17.94 -20.17
N GLU A 181 -11.85 -19.06 -20.54
CA GLU A 181 -12.52 -19.25 -21.82
C GLU A 181 -13.69 -18.27 -21.99
N TYR A 182 -14.56 -18.18 -21.00
CA TYR A 182 -15.69 -17.26 -20.98
C TYR A 182 -15.28 -15.81 -21.23
N LEU A 183 -14.16 -15.39 -20.67
CA LEU A 183 -13.67 -14.01 -20.76
C LEU A 183 -12.83 -13.72 -22.01
N ASN A 184 -12.07 -14.70 -22.50
CA ASN A 184 -10.99 -14.44 -23.46
C ASN A 184 -11.17 -15.09 -24.83
N SER A 185 -12.01 -16.14 -24.97
CA SER A 185 -12.25 -16.77 -26.27
C SER A 185 -13.28 -16.02 -27.09
N ASN A 186 -13.16 -16.14 -28.42
CA ASN A 186 -14.16 -15.66 -29.37
C ASN A 186 -14.73 -16.80 -30.25
N ASP A 187 -14.36 -18.06 -29.95
CA ASP A 187 -14.89 -19.23 -30.62
C ASP A 187 -16.34 -19.51 -30.19
N ASP A 188 -17.13 -20.21 -31.04
CA ASP A 188 -18.54 -20.48 -30.76
C ASP A 188 -18.74 -21.65 -29.77
N THR A 189 -18.10 -21.56 -28.62
CA THR A 189 -18.29 -22.53 -27.54
C THR A 189 -19.51 -22.18 -26.67
N PRO A 190 -20.07 -23.14 -25.91
CA PRO A 190 -21.18 -22.85 -25.00
C PRO A 190 -20.92 -21.70 -24.04
N LEU A 191 -19.70 -21.57 -23.52
CA LEU A 191 -19.31 -20.49 -22.60
C LEU A 191 -19.28 -19.12 -23.28
N VAL A 192 -18.78 -19.06 -24.50
CA VAL A 192 -18.75 -17.81 -25.28
C VAL A 192 -20.17 -17.41 -25.72
N LEU A 193 -20.99 -18.37 -26.13
CA LEU A 193 -22.40 -18.12 -26.45
C LEU A 193 -23.17 -17.62 -25.22
N GLU A 194 -22.90 -18.14 -24.03
CA GLU A 194 -23.46 -17.68 -22.77
C GLU A 194 -23.02 -16.23 -22.50
N ARG A 195 -21.72 -15.88 -22.64
CA ARG A 195 -21.24 -14.50 -22.50
C ARG A 195 -21.98 -13.55 -23.43
N ARG A 196 -22.12 -13.93 -24.71
CA ARG A 196 -22.85 -13.13 -25.71
C ARG A 196 -24.33 -12.96 -25.33
N LYS A 197 -24.97 -14.02 -24.87
CA LYS A 197 -26.35 -13.97 -24.36
C LYS A 197 -26.50 -13.03 -23.17
N ASN A 198 -25.45 -12.93 -22.33
CA ASN A 198 -25.38 -12.01 -21.19
C ASN A 198 -25.06 -10.56 -21.62
N GLY A 199 -25.07 -10.24 -22.93
CA GLY A 199 -24.89 -8.88 -23.46
C GLY A 199 -23.46 -8.48 -23.78
N HIS A 200 -22.50 -9.42 -23.71
CA HIS A 200 -21.07 -9.16 -23.94
C HIS A 200 -20.53 -9.98 -25.12
N PRO A 201 -20.75 -9.51 -26.37
CA PRO A 201 -20.34 -10.28 -27.57
C PRO A 201 -18.84 -10.42 -27.70
N GLU A 202 -18.06 -9.39 -27.33
CA GLU A 202 -16.60 -9.38 -27.49
C GLU A 202 -15.86 -9.93 -26.26
N PRO A 203 -14.66 -10.50 -26.44
CA PRO A 203 -13.80 -10.90 -25.33
C PRO A 203 -13.35 -9.70 -24.50
N TYR A 204 -13.25 -9.89 -23.17
CA TYR A 204 -12.76 -8.87 -22.25
C TYR A 204 -11.23 -8.72 -22.26
N LYS A 205 -10.51 -9.69 -22.79
CA LYS A 205 -9.05 -9.67 -22.96
C LYS A 205 -8.28 -9.59 -21.64
N VAL A 206 -8.73 -10.35 -20.64
CA VAL A 206 -8.11 -10.40 -19.31
C VAL A 206 -6.79 -11.16 -19.37
N SER A 207 -5.68 -10.48 -19.06
CA SER A 207 -4.35 -11.07 -19.08
C SER A 207 -3.79 -11.43 -17.70
N TRP A 208 -4.16 -10.73 -16.63
CA TRP A 208 -3.62 -10.93 -15.28
C TRP A 208 -4.43 -11.96 -14.50
N TRP A 209 -3.78 -13.07 -14.11
CA TRP A 209 -4.43 -14.18 -13.42
C TRP A 209 -3.60 -14.66 -12.24
N GLY A 210 -4.07 -14.37 -11.02
CA GLY A 210 -3.58 -15.00 -9.81
C GLY A 210 -4.11 -16.42 -9.72
N ILE A 211 -3.22 -17.40 -9.63
CA ILE A 211 -3.56 -18.81 -9.46
C ILE A 211 -3.43 -19.17 -7.98
N GLY A 212 -4.50 -18.89 -7.23
CA GLY A 212 -4.57 -18.97 -5.78
C GLY A 212 -4.27 -17.64 -5.10
N ASN A 213 -4.63 -17.55 -3.83
CA ASN A 213 -4.34 -16.47 -2.90
C ASN A 213 -3.94 -17.04 -1.55
N GLU A 214 -2.86 -16.53 -0.94
CA GLU A 214 -2.43 -16.95 0.41
C GLU A 214 -2.59 -18.45 0.67
N SER A 215 -2.13 -19.26 -0.28
CA SER A 215 -2.36 -20.71 -0.25
C SER A 215 -1.73 -21.41 0.96
N TRP A 216 -0.80 -20.74 1.64
CA TRP A 216 -0.25 -21.11 2.95
C TRP A 216 -1.21 -20.88 4.12
N GLY A 217 -2.26 -20.09 3.93
CA GLY A 217 -3.25 -19.68 4.93
C GLY A 217 -4.68 -19.92 4.43
N CYS A 218 -5.47 -18.84 4.35
CA CYS A 218 -6.88 -18.91 3.99
C CYS A 218 -7.16 -19.51 2.61
N GLY A 219 -6.21 -19.51 1.70
CA GLY A 219 -6.31 -20.15 0.38
C GLY A 219 -6.07 -21.67 0.39
N GLY A 220 -6.10 -22.33 1.55
CA GLY A 220 -6.08 -23.79 1.59
C GLY A 220 -5.14 -24.44 2.62
N ASN A 221 -4.41 -23.66 3.43
CA ASN A 221 -3.46 -24.17 4.44
C ASN A 221 -2.44 -25.18 3.86
N MET A 222 -1.95 -24.90 2.66
CA MET A 222 -1.07 -25.79 1.91
C MET A 222 0.38 -25.64 2.38
N THR A 223 1.16 -26.72 2.27
CA THR A 223 2.63 -26.60 2.26
C THR A 223 3.08 -26.03 0.91
N ALA A 224 4.26 -25.42 0.85
CA ALA A 224 4.82 -24.87 -0.39
C ALA A 224 4.96 -25.97 -1.47
N ASP A 225 5.40 -27.17 -1.08
CA ASP A 225 5.51 -28.32 -2.00
C ASP A 225 4.15 -28.71 -2.61
N TYR A 226 3.13 -28.85 -1.77
CA TYR A 226 1.79 -29.21 -2.24
C TYR A 226 1.20 -28.10 -3.14
N TYR A 227 1.32 -26.83 -2.73
CA TYR A 227 0.84 -25.72 -3.55
C TYR A 227 1.52 -25.70 -4.92
N THR A 228 2.82 -25.92 -5.01
CA THR A 228 3.52 -25.93 -6.31
C THR A 228 3.03 -27.05 -7.23
N ASP A 229 2.61 -28.20 -6.69
CA ASP A 229 2.02 -29.28 -7.48
C ASP A 229 0.59 -28.92 -7.94
N VAL A 230 -0.21 -28.31 -7.06
CA VAL A 230 -1.53 -27.77 -7.40
C VAL A 230 -1.39 -26.69 -8.47
N TYR A 231 -0.50 -25.71 -8.26
CA TYR A 231 -0.26 -24.62 -9.22
C TYR A 231 0.07 -25.14 -10.61
N LYS A 232 1.03 -26.08 -10.75
CA LYS A 232 1.41 -26.67 -12.04
C LYS A 232 0.22 -27.29 -12.76
N ARG A 233 -0.65 -27.96 -12.00
CA ARG A 233 -1.88 -28.53 -12.54
C ARG A 233 -2.82 -27.45 -13.08
N TYR A 234 -3.09 -26.38 -12.31
CA TYR A 234 -3.91 -25.25 -12.77
C TYR A 234 -3.26 -24.51 -13.94
N ALA A 235 -1.97 -24.20 -13.86
CA ALA A 235 -1.23 -23.47 -14.89
C ALA A 235 -1.17 -24.22 -16.24
N THR A 236 -1.25 -25.55 -16.23
CA THR A 236 -1.32 -26.39 -17.45
C THR A 236 -2.59 -26.13 -18.24
N PHE A 237 -3.72 -25.91 -17.56
CA PHE A 237 -5.02 -25.68 -18.17
C PHE A 237 -5.36 -24.17 -18.34
N ALA A 238 -4.51 -23.29 -17.84
CA ALA A 238 -4.56 -21.87 -18.14
C ALA A 238 -4.07 -21.62 -19.56
N HIS A 239 -5.00 -21.52 -20.52
CA HIS A 239 -4.73 -21.48 -21.96
C HIS A 239 -4.75 -20.03 -22.51
N ASN A 240 -3.86 -19.73 -23.46
CA ASN A 240 -3.89 -18.48 -24.21
C ASN A 240 -4.95 -18.56 -25.33
N TYR A 241 -5.73 -17.51 -25.48
CA TYR A 241 -6.75 -17.42 -26.51
C TYR A 241 -6.30 -16.43 -27.59
N PRO A 242 -6.42 -16.77 -28.90
CA PRO A 242 -5.92 -15.90 -30.00
C PRO A 242 -6.54 -14.50 -30.02
N ALA A 243 -7.77 -14.35 -29.53
CA ALA A 243 -8.49 -13.08 -29.46
C ALA A 243 -8.02 -12.16 -28.32
N SER A 244 -7.14 -12.64 -27.44
CA SER A 244 -6.74 -11.96 -26.20
C SER A 244 -5.22 -11.94 -26.04
N PRO A 245 -4.67 -10.99 -25.25
CA PRO A 245 -3.25 -10.99 -24.92
C PRO A 245 -2.84 -12.28 -24.19
N PRO A 246 -1.56 -12.67 -24.25
CA PRO A 246 -1.05 -13.80 -23.49
C PRO A 246 -1.32 -13.65 -21.99
N LEU A 247 -1.65 -14.77 -21.33
CA LEU A 247 -1.91 -14.78 -19.90
C LEU A 247 -0.62 -14.50 -19.11
N LYS A 248 -0.73 -13.63 -18.13
CA LYS A 248 0.25 -13.40 -17.07
C LYS A 248 -0.15 -14.29 -15.89
N LYS A 249 0.39 -15.51 -15.83
CA LYS A 249 0.12 -16.46 -14.75
C LYS A 249 0.92 -16.07 -13.53
N ILE A 250 0.23 -15.79 -12.42
CA ILE A 250 0.84 -15.27 -11.20
C ILE A 250 0.69 -16.31 -10.10
N VAL A 251 1.82 -16.67 -9.50
CA VAL A 251 1.92 -17.67 -8.44
C VAL A 251 1.56 -17.03 -7.10
N SER A 252 0.73 -17.66 -6.27
CA SER A 252 0.51 -17.27 -4.88
C SER A 252 1.82 -17.43 -4.11
N GLY A 253 2.39 -16.31 -3.70
CA GLY A 253 3.72 -16.24 -3.10
C GLY A 253 3.71 -16.19 -1.58
N ALA A 254 4.81 -15.72 -1.02
CA ALA A 254 5.12 -15.80 0.40
C ALA A 254 4.34 -14.82 1.27
N ASN A 255 4.22 -15.17 2.56
CA ASN A 255 3.81 -14.26 3.62
C ASN A 255 5.06 -13.61 4.24
N GLY A 256 5.20 -12.30 4.07
CA GLY A 256 6.27 -11.53 4.69
C GLY A 256 7.65 -12.15 4.44
N ASP A 257 8.33 -12.58 5.50
CA ASP A 257 9.71 -13.05 5.47
C ASP A 257 9.87 -14.56 5.18
N ASP A 258 8.83 -15.25 4.72
CA ASP A 258 8.90 -16.69 4.41
C ASP A 258 9.72 -16.99 3.14
N ALA A 259 11.03 -17.02 3.31
CA ALA A 259 11.98 -17.36 2.25
C ALA A 259 11.77 -18.76 1.67
N ASN A 260 11.36 -19.74 2.50
CA ASN A 260 11.19 -21.11 2.06
C ASN A 260 10.07 -21.25 1.02
N TRP A 261 8.97 -20.50 1.19
CA TRP A 261 7.88 -20.51 0.22
C TRP A 261 8.35 -20.00 -1.16
N THR A 262 9.02 -18.86 -1.20
CA THR A 262 9.56 -18.29 -2.45
C THR A 262 10.57 -19.23 -3.11
N GLU A 263 11.51 -19.78 -2.33
CA GLU A 263 12.52 -20.68 -2.86
C GLU A 263 11.89 -21.96 -3.43
N THR A 264 10.93 -22.53 -2.74
CA THR A 264 10.20 -23.73 -3.20
C THR A 264 9.45 -23.46 -4.49
N CYS A 265 8.75 -22.33 -4.60
CA CYS A 265 8.06 -21.93 -5.84
C CYS A 265 9.04 -21.78 -7.00
N MET A 266 10.13 -21.03 -6.81
CA MET A 266 11.14 -20.81 -7.85
C MET A 266 11.86 -22.08 -8.29
N LYS A 267 12.06 -23.02 -7.38
CA LYS A 267 12.73 -24.29 -7.65
C LYS A 267 11.84 -25.30 -8.37
N ARG A 268 10.54 -25.36 -8.04
CA ARG A 268 9.64 -26.45 -8.46
C ARG A 268 8.72 -26.09 -9.62
N ILE A 269 8.46 -24.81 -9.85
CA ILE A 269 7.62 -24.35 -10.96
C ILE A 269 8.51 -23.96 -12.14
N PRO A 270 8.30 -24.53 -13.35
CA PRO A 270 9.05 -24.08 -14.53
C PRO A 270 8.83 -22.61 -14.82
N LEU A 271 9.91 -21.85 -15.10
CA LEU A 271 9.85 -20.40 -15.32
C LEU A 271 8.90 -19.98 -16.47
N ASN A 272 8.73 -20.84 -17.49
CA ASN A 272 7.80 -20.59 -18.58
C ASN A 272 6.33 -20.79 -18.22
N GLN A 273 6.05 -21.31 -17.01
CA GLN A 273 4.68 -21.45 -16.49
C GLN A 273 4.29 -20.33 -15.52
N MET A 274 5.20 -19.41 -15.19
CA MET A 274 4.91 -18.27 -14.34
C MET A 274 5.39 -16.97 -14.98
N TRP A 275 4.56 -15.94 -14.92
CA TRP A 275 4.94 -14.58 -15.26
C TRP A 275 5.37 -13.79 -14.01
N GLY A 276 4.77 -14.10 -12.87
CA GLY A 276 5.06 -13.43 -11.61
C GLY A 276 4.83 -14.32 -10.40
N LEU A 277 5.44 -13.92 -9.30
CA LEU A 277 5.32 -14.52 -7.97
C LEU A 277 4.91 -13.42 -6.99
N THR A 278 3.88 -13.66 -6.17
CA THR A 278 3.39 -12.64 -5.24
C THR A 278 4.16 -12.62 -3.92
N LEU A 279 3.96 -11.53 -3.18
CA LEU A 279 4.44 -11.33 -1.82
C LEU A 279 3.40 -10.49 -1.08
N HIS A 280 2.93 -10.96 0.08
CA HIS A 280 2.04 -10.21 0.95
C HIS A 280 2.79 -9.70 2.16
N GLN A 281 2.67 -8.40 2.47
CA GLN A 281 3.30 -7.80 3.64
C GLN A 281 2.45 -6.67 4.20
N TYR A 282 1.87 -6.90 5.36
CA TYR A 282 1.17 -5.86 6.12
C TYR A 282 2.07 -5.25 7.19
N THR A 283 1.93 -3.94 7.40
CA THR A 283 2.58 -3.23 8.49
C THR A 283 1.64 -3.14 9.68
N LEU A 284 2.00 -3.80 10.77
CA LEU A 284 1.28 -3.73 12.03
C LEU A 284 1.98 -2.73 12.95
N PRO A 285 1.30 -1.69 13.49
CA PRO A 285 1.92 -0.74 14.43
C PRO A 285 2.59 -1.42 15.61
N THR A 286 1.97 -2.46 16.18
CA THR A 286 2.55 -3.25 17.30
C THR A 286 3.59 -4.27 16.84
N GLY A 287 3.63 -4.62 15.55
CA GLY A 287 4.46 -5.70 15.01
C GLY A 287 3.95 -7.10 15.33
N SER A 288 2.73 -7.25 15.85
CA SER A 288 2.15 -8.53 16.29
C SER A 288 0.78 -8.77 15.67
N TRP A 289 0.56 -9.99 15.20
CA TRP A 289 -0.76 -10.47 14.78
C TRP A 289 -1.66 -10.85 15.97
N SER A 290 -1.06 -11.12 17.14
CA SER A 290 -1.79 -11.46 18.36
C SER A 290 -2.18 -10.20 19.13
N GLY A 291 -3.44 -10.12 19.60
CA GLY A 291 -3.97 -8.98 20.34
C GLY A 291 -4.21 -7.75 19.45
N SER A 292 -4.07 -6.56 20.05
CA SER A 292 -4.20 -5.29 19.34
C SER A 292 -3.09 -5.13 18.30
N LYS A 293 -3.47 -4.69 17.11
CA LYS A 293 -2.54 -4.35 16.02
C LYS A 293 -2.03 -2.91 16.13
N GLY A 294 -2.63 -2.12 17.03
CA GLY A 294 -2.35 -0.71 17.24
C GLY A 294 -3.44 0.21 16.68
N LYS A 295 -3.42 1.46 17.12
CA LYS A 295 -4.48 2.42 16.85
C LYS A 295 -4.41 2.99 15.42
N ALA A 296 -5.57 3.15 14.78
CA ALA A 296 -5.69 3.90 13.54
C ALA A 296 -5.54 5.41 13.78
N THR A 297 -6.13 5.92 14.86
CA THR A 297 -6.13 7.35 15.25
C THR A 297 -5.77 7.51 16.72
N GLY A 298 -5.40 8.73 17.14
CA GLY A 298 -5.12 9.04 18.55
C GLY A 298 -3.89 8.33 19.12
N PHE A 299 -2.96 7.94 18.29
CA PHE A 299 -1.67 7.35 18.69
C PHE A 299 -0.65 8.44 19.05
N GLY A 300 0.34 8.06 19.89
CA GLY A 300 1.46 8.90 20.25
C GLY A 300 2.70 8.69 19.35
N GLU A 301 3.76 9.47 19.63
CA GLU A 301 5.00 9.43 18.83
C GLU A 301 5.69 8.05 18.87
N GLN A 302 5.60 7.33 20.00
CA GLN A 302 6.19 5.99 20.10
C GLN A 302 5.49 4.98 19.16
N GLU A 303 4.16 5.03 19.06
CA GLU A 303 3.42 4.15 18.15
C GLU A 303 3.64 4.54 16.68
N TYR A 304 3.76 5.85 16.42
CA TYR A 304 4.19 6.36 15.11
C TYR A 304 5.56 5.80 14.72
N PHE A 305 6.56 5.93 15.59
CA PHE A 305 7.92 5.41 15.36
C PHE A 305 7.92 3.91 15.11
N ASN A 306 7.21 3.14 15.95
CA ASN A 306 7.11 1.69 15.81
C ASN A 306 6.46 1.29 14.48
N THR A 307 5.43 2.01 14.06
CA THR A 307 4.76 1.77 12.77
C THR A 307 5.74 1.96 11.61
N LEU A 308 6.49 3.07 11.60
CA LEU A 308 7.49 3.33 10.56
C LEU A 308 8.61 2.30 10.57
N ARG A 309 9.13 1.94 11.75
CA ARG A 309 10.18 0.91 11.89
C ARG A 309 9.70 -0.44 11.34
N ASN A 310 8.46 -0.83 11.61
CA ASN A 310 7.89 -2.06 11.08
C ASN A 310 7.64 -1.98 9.57
N GLY A 311 7.20 -0.83 9.04
CA GLY A 311 7.00 -0.64 7.61
C GLY A 311 8.30 -0.63 6.81
N LEU A 312 9.38 -0.09 7.36
CA LEU A 312 10.70 -0.10 6.73
C LEU A 312 11.29 -1.50 6.55
N LYS A 313 10.75 -2.53 7.24
CA LYS A 313 11.12 -3.94 6.99
C LYS A 313 10.81 -4.37 5.55
N MET A 314 9.92 -3.68 4.86
CA MET A 314 9.59 -3.95 3.45
C MET A 314 10.85 -3.96 2.56
N GLU A 315 11.80 -3.06 2.80
CA GLU A 315 13.08 -3.01 2.06
C GLU A 315 13.84 -4.34 2.17
N ALA A 316 14.04 -4.82 3.41
CA ALA A 316 14.76 -6.07 3.64
C ALA A 316 14.00 -7.29 3.09
N ILE A 317 12.67 -7.30 3.20
CA ILE A 317 11.81 -8.38 2.70
C ILE A 317 11.89 -8.46 1.17
N VAL A 318 11.68 -7.33 0.47
CA VAL A 318 11.77 -7.28 -1.00
C VAL A 318 13.17 -7.68 -1.48
N THR A 319 14.22 -7.15 -0.86
CA THR A 319 15.61 -7.50 -1.17
C THR A 319 15.87 -9.01 -1.03
N LYS A 320 15.39 -9.61 0.06
CA LYS A 320 15.56 -11.04 0.35
C LYS A 320 14.85 -11.91 -0.71
N HIS A 321 13.58 -11.63 -1.00
CA HIS A 321 12.83 -12.39 -2.00
C HIS A 321 13.40 -12.21 -3.41
N ALA A 322 13.77 -10.98 -3.79
CA ALA A 322 14.44 -10.70 -5.06
C ALA A 322 15.76 -11.49 -5.20
N ALA A 323 16.59 -11.52 -4.16
CA ALA A 323 17.83 -12.28 -4.17
C ALA A 323 17.62 -13.82 -4.28
N ILE A 324 16.56 -14.35 -3.69
CA ILE A 324 16.16 -15.75 -3.89
C ILE A 324 15.76 -15.99 -5.35
N MET A 325 14.91 -15.13 -5.90
CA MET A 325 14.46 -15.24 -7.29
C MET A 325 15.63 -15.14 -8.27
N ASP A 326 16.62 -14.25 -8.03
CA ASP A 326 17.78 -14.04 -8.89
C ASP A 326 18.66 -15.29 -9.02
N ARG A 327 18.66 -16.19 -8.02
CA ARG A 327 19.39 -17.47 -8.10
C ARG A 327 18.79 -18.44 -9.13
N TYR A 328 17.48 -18.39 -9.35
CA TYR A 328 16.75 -19.27 -10.26
C TYR A 328 16.43 -18.60 -11.59
N ASP A 329 16.34 -17.29 -11.60
CA ASP A 329 15.97 -16.45 -12.75
C ASP A 329 16.89 -15.21 -12.81
N PRO A 330 18.18 -15.38 -13.17
CA PRO A 330 19.16 -14.28 -13.23
C PRO A 330 18.81 -13.23 -14.31
N GLU A 331 18.03 -13.61 -15.32
CA GLU A 331 17.55 -12.68 -16.37
C GLU A 331 16.35 -11.85 -15.91
N LYS A 332 15.86 -12.06 -14.69
CA LYS A 332 14.73 -11.35 -14.09
C LYS A 332 13.46 -11.38 -14.94
N LYS A 333 13.16 -12.51 -15.56
CA LYS A 333 11.94 -12.71 -16.38
C LYS A 333 10.67 -12.74 -15.52
N VAL A 334 10.74 -13.41 -14.38
CA VAL A 334 9.63 -13.54 -13.42
C VAL A 334 9.52 -12.27 -12.59
N ALA A 335 8.35 -11.63 -12.60
CA ALA A 335 8.10 -10.46 -11.78
C ALA A 335 7.88 -10.82 -10.29
N LEU A 336 8.33 -9.98 -9.38
CA LEU A 336 7.85 -9.95 -8.01
C LEU A 336 6.67 -8.98 -7.92
N LEU A 337 5.54 -9.41 -7.36
CA LEU A 337 4.37 -8.58 -7.14
C LEU A 337 4.07 -8.50 -5.64
N VAL A 338 4.04 -7.29 -5.09
CA VAL A 338 3.58 -7.10 -3.70
C VAL A 338 2.08 -6.77 -3.75
N ASP A 339 1.27 -7.77 -4.08
CA ASP A 339 -0.14 -7.57 -4.43
C ASP A 339 -1.10 -7.57 -3.24
N GLU A 340 -0.54 -7.60 -2.01
CA GLU A 340 -1.19 -7.12 -0.78
C GLU A 340 -0.16 -6.42 0.11
N TRP A 341 -0.38 -5.12 0.36
CA TRP A 341 0.43 -4.34 1.27
C TRP A 341 -0.38 -3.19 1.87
N GLY A 342 0.06 -2.68 2.99
CA GLY A 342 -0.56 -1.55 3.67
C GLY A 342 -0.40 -1.64 5.19
N ILE A 343 -0.97 -0.67 5.90
CA ILE A 343 -1.06 -0.69 7.36
C ILE A 343 -2.35 -1.38 7.77
N TRP A 344 -2.22 -2.30 8.72
CA TRP A 344 -3.35 -2.96 9.35
C TRP A 344 -3.38 -2.60 10.83
N THR A 345 -4.41 -1.84 11.24
CA THR A 345 -4.65 -1.41 12.62
C THR A 345 -5.83 -2.15 13.23
N ASP A 346 -6.14 -1.86 14.48
CA ASP A 346 -7.43 -2.20 15.05
C ASP A 346 -8.53 -1.47 14.28
N VAL A 347 -9.70 -2.09 14.17
CA VAL A 347 -10.87 -1.49 13.49
C VAL A 347 -11.41 -0.30 14.26
N GLU A 348 -12.08 0.60 13.56
CA GLU A 348 -12.77 1.72 14.20
C GLU A 348 -13.83 1.22 15.21
N PRO A 349 -13.86 1.78 16.43
CA PRO A 349 -14.81 1.39 17.46
C PRO A 349 -16.27 1.46 16.98
N GLY A 350 -17.06 0.44 17.31
CA GLY A 350 -18.47 0.35 16.92
C GLY A 350 -18.75 -0.18 15.52
N THR A 351 -17.69 -0.52 14.76
CA THR A 351 -17.83 -1.19 13.46
C THR A 351 -17.74 -2.71 13.60
N ASN A 352 -18.22 -3.46 12.59
CA ASN A 352 -18.04 -4.91 12.56
C ASN A 352 -16.55 -5.25 12.44
N PRO A 353 -15.95 -6.00 13.38
CA PRO A 353 -14.52 -6.32 13.33
C PRO A 353 -14.10 -7.06 12.05
N GLY A 354 -14.97 -7.88 11.49
CA GLY A 354 -14.73 -8.60 10.24
C GLY A 354 -14.75 -7.73 8.99
N PHE A 355 -15.10 -6.44 9.10
CA PHE A 355 -15.12 -5.51 7.97
C PHE A 355 -13.82 -4.74 7.79
N LEU A 356 -12.91 -4.84 8.74
CA LEU A 356 -11.58 -4.22 8.72
C LEU A 356 -11.61 -2.72 8.36
N TYR A 357 -12.66 -2.01 8.79
CA TYR A 357 -12.76 -0.57 8.59
C TYR A 357 -11.86 0.17 9.56
N GLN A 358 -10.95 0.96 9.04
CA GLN A 358 -10.05 1.82 9.82
C GLN A 358 -9.91 3.20 9.17
N GLN A 359 -9.56 4.21 9.98
CA GLN A 359 -9.16 5.52 9.49
C GLN A 359 -7.71 5.50 8.96
N ASN A 360 -7.41 6.49 8.10
CA ASN A 360 -6.09 6.69 7.52
C ASN A 360 -5.60 8.11 7.86
N THR A 361 -4.41 8.21 8.44
CA THR A 361 -3.80 9.45 8.90
C THR A 361 -2.62 9.88 8.02
N LEU A 362 -1.98 11.00 8.35
CA LEU A 362 -0.72 11.38 7.69
C LEU A 362 0.39 10.35 7.91
N ARG A 363 0.42 9.62 9.07
CA ARG A 363 1.33 8.48 9.29
C ARG A 363 1.23 7.45 8.17
N ASP A 364 0.00 7.10 7.79
CA ASP A 364 -0.27 6.08 6.79
C ASP A 364 0.16 6.55 5.39
N ALA A 365 -0.01 7.83 5.11
CA ALA A 365 0.49 8.46 3.89
C ALA A 365 2.03 8.48 3.82
N LEU A 366 2.72 8.82 4.92
CA LEU A 366 4.19 8.78 4.98
C LEU A 366 4.72 7.38 4.72
N LEU A 367 4.07 6.36 5.30
CA LEU A 367 4.44 4.97 5.05
C LEU A 367 4.13 4.55 3.60
N ALA A 368 2.99 4.94 3.04
CA ALA A 368 2.66 4.64 1.65
C ALA A 368 3.71 5.23 0.68
N GLY A 369 4.10 6.49 0.89
CA GLY A 369 5.17 7.12 0.09
C GLY A 369 6.52 6.40 0.22
N THR A 370 6.87 5.99 1.45
CA THR A 370 8.08 5.19 1.72
C THR A 370 8.04 3.84 1.00
N THR A 371 6.92 3.13 1.10
CA THR A 371 6.74 1.81 0.47
C THR A 371 6.80 1.92 -1.06
N LEU A 372 6.15 2.91 -1.65
CA LEU A 372 6.22 3.15 -3.10
C LEU A 372 7.64 3.52 -3.56
N ASN A 373 8.40 4.30 -2.76
CA ASN A 373 9.82 4.55 -3.06
C ASN A 373 10.64 3.25 -3.04
N ILE A 374 10.41 2.37 -2.06
CA ILE A 374 11.06 1.06 -1.99
C ILE A 374 10.77 0.26 -3.27
N PHE A 375 9.50 0.17 -3.67
CA PHE A 375 9.12 -0.55 -4.89
C PHE A 375 9.73 0.06 -6.15
N ASN A 376 9.75 1.39 -6.27
CA ASN A 376 10.40 2.09 -7.37
C ASN A 376 11.90 1.78 -7.44
N ASN A 377 12.58 1.73 -6.28
CA ASN A 377 14.01 1.43 -6.19
C ASN A 377 14.34 -0.04 -6.53
N HIS A 378 13.34 -0.94 -6.43
CA HIS A 378 13.44 -2.36 -6.79
C HIS A 378 12.70 -2.72 -8.09
N CYS A 379 12.47 -1.74 -8.97
CA CYS A 379 11.69 -1.91 -10.21
C CYS A 379 12.28 -2.89 -11.21
N ASP A 380 13.52 -3.30 -11.04
CA ASP A 380 14.14 -4.38 -11.81
C ASP A 380 13.48 -5.75 -11.55
N ARG A 381 12.91 -5.95 -10.37
CA ARG A 381 12.21 -7.17 -9.98
C ARG A 381 10.75 -6.91 -9.61
N VAL A 382 10.44 -5.82 -8.87
CA VAL A 382 9.07 -5.45 -8.50
C VAL A 382 8.36 -4.80 -9.69
N ARG A 383 7.38 -5.49 -10.27
CA ARG A 383 6.64 -5.01 -11.46
C ARG A 383 5.15 -4.85 -11.22
N GLY A 384 4.69 -5.06 -10.00
CA GLY A 384 3.31 -4.83 -9.59
C GLY A 384 3.20 -4.78 -8.08
N ALA A 385 2.22 -4.03 -7.62
CA ALA A 385 1.83 -4.01 -6.22
C ALA A 385 0.36 -3.56 -6.13
N ASN A 386 -0.39 -4.05 -5.13
CA ASN A 386 -1.78 -3.67 -4.94
C ASN A 386 -1.99 -3.27 -3.48
N LEU A 387 -2.36 -2.01 -3.26
CA LEU A 387 -2.67 -1.51 -1.93
C LEU A 387 -3.95 -2.17 -1.40
N ALA A 388 -3.91 -2.66 -0.21
CA ALA A 388 -5.07 -3.21 0.48
C ALA A 388 -5.72 -2.15 1.40
N GLN A 389 -6.94 -1.66 1.08
CA GLN A 389 -7.67 -1.92 -0.17
C GLN A 389 -8.13 -0.59 -0.76
N ALA A 390 -8.73 -0.63 -1.95
CA ALA A 390 -9.12 0.60 -2.62
C ALA A 390 -10.10 1.46 -1.81
N ILE A 391 -11.14 0.85 -1.20
CA ILE A 391 -12.24 1.58 -0.56
C ILE A 391 -12.62 0.95 0.78
N ASN A 392 -12.79 1.78 1.82
CA ASN A 392 -13.39 1.46 3.13
C ASN A 392 -12.69 0.37 3.96
N VAL A 393 -11.65 -0.25 3.48
CA VAL A 393 -11.02 -1.41 4.13
C VAL A 393 -9.54 -1.16 4.30
N LEU A 394 -9.00 -1.42 5.48
CA LEU A 394 -7.58 -1.26 5.80
C LEU A 394 -7.05 0.13 5.39
N GLN A 395 -5.91 0.19 4.70
CA GLN A 395 -5.31 1.46 4.25
C GLN A 395 -5.99 1.98 2.97
N ALA A 396 -7.31 2.21 3.02
CA ALA A 396 -8.09 2.61 1.87
C ALA A 396 -7.69 4.00 1.32
N VAL A 397 -7.69 4.15 0.00
CA VAL A 397 -7.50 5.48 -0.63
C VAL A 397 -8.78 6.32 -0.57
N ILE A 398 -9.96 5.71 -0.51
CA ILE A 398 -11.26 6.36 -0.44
C ILE A 398 -12.08 5.78 0.71
N LEU A 399 -12.78 6.64 1.45
CA LEU A 399 -13.83 6.24 2.39
C LEU A 399 -15.18 6.75 1.92
N THR A 400 -16.22 5.92 2.08
CA THR A 400 -17.60 6.27 1.74
C THR A 400 -18.54 6.00 2.89
N GLU A 401 -19.58 6.83 3.01
CA GLU A 401 -20.71 6.62 3.92
C GLU A 401 -21.97 7.18 3.30
N LYS A 402 -22.86 6.31 2.85
CA LYS A 402 -24.06 6.71 2.08
C LYS A 402 -23.65 7.61 0.91
N GLU A 403 -24.22 8.83 0.83
CA GLU A 403 -23.93 9.80 -0.24
C GLU A 403 -22.53 10.45 -0.11
N LYS A 404 -21.92 10.39 1.08
CA LYS A 404 -20.63 11.05 1.32
C LYS A 404 -19.46 10.21 0.80
N MET A 405 -18.45 10.90 0.28
CA MET A 405 -17.16 10.34 -0.09
C MET A 405 -16.04 11.26 0.41
N LEU A 406 -14.93 10.70 0.86
CA LEU A 406 -13.71 11.46 1.14
C LEU A 406 -12.47 10.76 0.62
N LEU A 407 -11.46 11.54 0.29
CA LEU A 407 -10.13 11.10 -0.09
C LEU A 407 -9.25 11.03 1.15
N THR A 408 -8.61 9.90 1.40
CA THR A 408 -7.71 9.74 2.54
C THR A 408 -6.34 10.40 2.28
N PRO A 409 -5.50 10.61 3.30
CA PRO A 409 -4.12 11.05 3.06
C PRO A 409 -3.33 10.09 2.15
N THR A 410 -3.62 8.79 2.19
CA THR A 410 -3.01 7.79 1.31
C THR A 410 -3.36 8.03 -0.17
N TYR A 411 -4.60 8.43 -0.48
CA TYR A 411 -4.99 8.82 -1.85
C TYR A 411 -4.07 9.87 -2.44
N HIS A 412 -3.75 10.89 -1.65
CA HIS A 412 -2.92 12.00 -2.10
C HIS A 412 -1.48 11.58 -2.41
N VAL A 413 -0.99 10.51 -1.80
CA VAL A 413 0.31 9.91 -2.16
C VAL A 413 0.25 9.29 -3.55
N PHE A 414 -0.78 8.52 -3.87
CA PHE A 414 -0.96 7.98 -5.22
C PHE A 414 -1.13 9.09 -6.27
N ASP A 415 -1.83 10.19 -5.94
CA ASP A 415 -1.93 11.38 -6.80
C ASP A 415 -0.55 12.02 -7.06
N LEU A 416 0.33 12.07 -6.06
CA LEU A 416 1.70 12.56 -6.22
C LEU A 416 2.56 11.62 -7.07
N TYR A 417 2.49 10.32 -6.82
CA TYR A 417 3.41 9.31 -7.36
C TYR A 417 3.10 8.86 -8.78
N GLN A 418 1.94 9.19 -9.34
CA GLN A 418 1.59 8.83 -10.72
C GLN A 418 2.61 9.27 -11.77
N VAL A 419 3.46 10.24 -11.45
CA VAL A 419 4.55 10.73 -12.31
C VAL A 419 5.63 9.67 -12.56
N HIS A 420 5.72 8.66 -11.71
CA HIS A 420 6.67 7.55 -11.84
C HIS A 420 6.16 6.41 -12.73
N GLN A 421 4.87 6.40 -13.10
CA GLN A 421 4.29 5.35 -13.93
C GLN A 421 4.94 5.32 -15.32
N ASP A 422 5.51 4.18 -15.71
CA ASP A 422 6.24 3.94 -16.95
C ASP A 422 7.38 4.94 -17.22
N ALA A 423 7.95 5.48 -16.16
CA ALA A 423 9.08 6.39 -16.21
C ALA A 423 10.40 5.61 -16.06
N GLN A 424 11.45 6.09 -16.71
CA GLN A 424 12.79 5.54 -16.55
C GLN A 424 13.26 5.70 -15.11
N TYR A 425 13.68 4.63 -14.47
CA TYR A 425 14.26 4.67 -13.12
C TYR A 425 15.60 5.40 -13.10
N LEU A 426 15.79 6.27 -12.11
CA LEU A 426 17.05 6.96 -11.82
C LEU A 426 17.52 6.60 -10.42
N PRO A 427 18.64 5.85 -10.28
CA PRO A 427 19.17 5.50 -8.97
C PRO A 427 19.57 6.74 -8.16
N LEU A 428 19.31 6.70 -6.86
CA LEU A 428 19.70 7.74 -5.91
C LEU A 428 20.84 7.23 -5.01
N GLN A 429 21.81 8.10 -4.77
CA GLN A 429 22.87 7.86 -3.79
C GLN A 429 22.85 8.97 -2.74
N PHE A 430 22.57 8.61 -1.48
CA PHE A 430 22.60 9.50 -0.33
C PHE A 430 22.71 8.70 0.97
N GLN A 431 23.08 9.38 2.05
CA GLN A 431 22.99 8.84 3.40
C GLN A 431 21.91 9.58 4.15
N SER A 432 20.89 8.85 4.59
CA SER A 432 19.82 9.42 5.41
C SER A 432 20.33 9.78 6.80
N PRO A 433 19.99 10.95 7.35
CA PRO A 433 20.11 11.17 8.79
C PRO A 433 19.16 10.26 9.55
N ASP A 434 19.43 10.05 10.84
CA ASP A 434 18.61 9.22 11.71
C ASP A 434 17.47 10.05 12.35
N TYR A 435 16.26 9.48 12.36
CA TYR A 435 15.21 9.83 13.31
C TYR A 435 15.34 8.92 14.53
N VAL A 436 15.60 9.51 15.69
CA VAL A 436 15.91 8.81 16.93
C VAL A 436 14.80 9.02 17.96
N LEU A 437 14.29 7.94 18.54
CA LEU A 437 13.31 7.94 19.62
C LEU A 437 13.61 6.83 20.62
N GLY A 438 13.72 7.17 21.93
CA GLY A 438 13.96 6.16 22.98
C GLY A 438 15.26 5.36 22.83
N GLY A 439 16.25 5.89 22.14
CA GLY A 439 17.54 5.20 21.87
C GLY A 439 17.50 4.29 20.63
N GLU A 440 16.35 4.07 20.01
CA GLU A 440 16.21 3.40 18.72
C GLU A 440 16.28 4.42 17.57
N LYS A 441 16.64 3.97 16.37
CA LYS A 441 16.78 4.84 15.21
C LYS A 441 16.25 4.20 13.93
N ILE A 442 15.69 5.05 13.06
CA ILE A 442 15.29 4.72 11.69
C ILE A 442 15.81 5.81 10.74
N PRO A 443 15.94 5.55 9.42
CA PRO A 443 16.21 6.59 8.45
C PRO A 443 15.13 7.69 8.49
N ALA A 444 15.54 8.97 8.57
CA ALA A 444 14.61 10.08 8.51
C ALA A 444 14.17 10.42 7.09
N LEU A 445 14.99 10.10 6.08
CA LEU A 445 14.74 10.37 4.67
C LEU A 445 14.60 9.07 3.88
N ASN A 446 13.54 8.98 3.10
CA ASN A 446 13.36 7.95 2.07
C ASN A 446 13.06 8.63 0.73
N ALA A 447 13.56 8.10 -0.40
CA ALA A 447 13.43 8.76 -1.70
C ALA A 447 13.49 7.78 -2.88
N SER A 448 12.89 8.19 -4.00
CA SER A 448 13.07 7.58 -5.32
C SER A 448 13.09 8.64 -6.42
N ALA A 449 13.63 8.32 -7.60
CA ALA A 449 13.65 9.24 -8.73
C ALA A 449 13.39 8.52 -10.05
N SER A 450 12.82 9.29 -11.00
CA SER A 450 12.57 8.81 -12.36
C SER A 450 12.66 9.94 -13.37
N LYS A 451 12.71 9.55 -14.64
CA LYS A 451 12.65 10.47 -15.78
C LYS A 451 11.49 10.05 -16.69
N ASP A 452 10.57 10.95 -16.92
CA ASP A 452 9.42 10.68 -17.77
C ASP A 452 9.76 10.72 -19.27
N LYS A 453 8.78 10.36 -20.10
CA LYS A 453 8.93 10.31 -21.56
C LYS A 453 9.20 11.69 -22.21
N ASN A 454 8.88 12.79 -21.50
CA ASN A 454 9.12 14.16 -21.94
C ASN A 454 10.49 14.69 -21.50
N GLY A 455 11.24 13.89 -20.73
CA GLY A 455 12.56 14.24 -20.23
C GLY A 455 12.56 14.97 -18.89
N ALA A 456 11.40 15.21 -18.28
CA ALA A 456 11.34 15.79 -16.93
C ALA A 456 11.80 14.77 -15.89
N VAL A 457 12.60 15.23 -14.92
CA VAL A 457 13.04 14.41 -13.79
C VAL A 457 12.13 14.63 -12.61
N HIS A 458 11.63 13.54 -12.05
CA HIS A 458 10.78 13.53 -10.85
C HIS A 458 11.56 12.93 -9.69
N ILE A 459 11.49 13.59 -8.52
CA ILE A 459 12.12 13.11 -7.27
C ILE A 459 11.06 13.10 -6.19
N SER A 460 10.78 11.91 -5.65
CA SER A 460 9.90 11.74 -4.49
C SER A 460 10.72 11.66 -3.22
N LEU A 461 10.37 12.49 -2.23
CA LEU A 461 11.06 12.64 -0.96
C LEU A 461 10.05 12.44 0.18
N VAL A 462 10.38 11.59 1.15
CA VAL A 462 9.58 11.40 2.37
C VAL A 462 10.44 11.72 3.58
N ASN A 463 10.05 12.72 4.36
CA ASN A 463 10.64 13.01 5.66
C ASN A 463 9.82 12.35 6.76
N LEU A 464 10.40 11.34 7.38
CA LEU A 464 9.78 10.54 8.44
C LEU A 464 9.96 11.14 9.84
N ASP A 465 10.89 12.11 10.02
CA ASP A 465 11.03 12.79 11.31
C ASP A 465 9.82 13.72 11.54
N PRO A 466 9.03 13.52 12.61
CA PRO A 466 7.82 14.31 12.84
C PRO A 466 8.13 15.73 13.31
N ASN A 467 9.37 16.00 13.72
CA ASN A 467 9.76 17.23 14.42
C ASN A 467 10.80 18.06 13.66
N LYS A 468 11.64 17.42 12.81
CA LYS A 468 12.80 18.08 12.18
C LYS A 468 12.64 18.16 10.66
N ALA A 469 12.86 19.37 10.13
CA ALA A 469 13.04 19.56 8.70
C ALA A 469 14.44 19.07 8.27
N LEU A 470 14.56 18.65 7.01
CA LEU A 470 15.82 18.23 6.40
C LEU A 470 16.24 19.22 5.33
N THR A 471 17.55 19.49 5.24
CA THR A 471 18.13 20.26 4.14
C THR A 471 18.86 19.29 3.22
N LEU A 472 18.56 19.34 1.92
CA LEU A 472 19.19 18.51 0.90
C LEU A 472 19.91 19.39 -0.13
N GLU A 473 21.08 18.95 -0.56
CA GLU A 473 21.76 19.45 -1.74
C GLU A 473 21.93 18.30 -2.73
N THR A 474 21.30 18.43 -3.90
CA THR A 474 21.21 17.32 -4.86
C THR A 474 21.93 17.67 -6.15
N VAL A 475 22.87 16.83 -6.57
CA VAL A 475 23.54 16.88 -7.87
C VAL A 475 22.85 15.94 -8.85
N LEU A 476 22.73 16.39 -10.11
CA LEU A 476 22.13 15.62 -11.20
C LEU A 476 23.11 15.58 -12.39
N PRO A 477 24.14 14.70 -12.37
CA PRO A 477 25.12 14.63 -13.44
C PRO A 477 24.47 14.28 -14.77
N GLY A 478 24.78 15.04 -15.81
CA GLY A 478 24.24 14.81 -17.15
C GLY A 478 22.79 15.20 -17.36
N VAL A 479 22.12 15.79 -16.35
CA VAL A 479 20.75 16.27 -16.47
C VAL A 479 20.76 17.81 -16.59
N SER A 480 20.26 18.32 -17.71
CA SER A 480 20.02 19.77 -17.89
C SER A 480 18.59 20.11 -17.54
N TRP A 481 18.41 21.09 -16.65
CA TRP A 481 17.08 21.56 -16.24
C TRP A 481 17.12 23.06 -15.94
N LYS A 482 15.98 23.73 -16.13
CA LYS A 482 15.84 25.18 -15.96
C LYS A 482 14.98 25.56 -14.77
N THR A 483 13.92 24.81 -14.54
CA THR A 483 12.90 25.10 -13.53
C THR A 483 12.69 23.91 -12.61
N VAL A 484 12.30 24.21 -11.37
CA VAL A 484 11.82 23.20 -10.41
C VAL A 484 10.47 23.64 -9.88
N SER A 485 9.53 22.71 -9.85
CA SER A 485 8.24 22.81 -9.18
C SER A 485 8.04 21.61 -8.28
N GLY A 486 7.06 21.66 -7.39
CA GLY A 486 6.76 20.53 -6.53
C GLY A 486 5.40 20.64 -5.87
N ARG A 487 4.91 19.50 -5.40
CA ARG A 487 3.71 19.36 -4.57
C ARG A 487 4.07 18.69 -3.25
N ILE A 488 3.36 19.03 -2.19
CA ILE A 488 3.60 18.52 -0.83
C ILE A 488 2.31 18.02 -0.20
N LEU A 489 2.43 16.91 0.52
CA LEU A 489 1.45 16.44 1.50
C LEU A 489 2.09 16.54 2.88
N THR A 490 1.48 17.29 3.79
CA THR A 490 1.90 17.45 5.19
C THR A 490 0.73 17.97 6.02
N SER A 491 0.84 17.90 7.34
CA SER A 491 -0.11 18.47 8.28
C SER A 491 0.59 18.89 9.58
N ALA A 492 -0.13 19.51 10.50
CA ALA A 492 0.39 19.95 11.79
C ALA A 492 0.81 18.74 12.67
N ASN A 493 0.11 17.61 12.55
CA ASN A 493 0.38 16.40 13.31
C ASN A 493 0.36 15.15 12.42
N VAL A 494 1.18 14.13 12.74
CA VAL A 494 1.20 12.84 12.03
C VAL A 494 -0.10 12.03 12.19
N ALA A 495 -0.89 12.34 13.22
CA ALA A 495 -2.18 11.72 13.49
C ALA A 495 -3.36 12.47 12.83
N ASP A 496 -3.13 13.56 12.09
CA ASP A 496 -4.18 14.27 11.37
C ASP A 496 -4.75 13.40 10.23
N TYR A 497 -6.07 13.46 10.05
CA TYR A 497 -6.80 12.70 9.04
C TYR A 497 -8.02 13.46 8.52
N ASN A 498 -8.56 13.00 7.41
CA ASN A 498 -9.76 13.54 6.81
C ASN A 498 -11.00 12.84 7.36
N THR A 499 -12.06 13.60 7.62
CA THR A 499 -13.38 13.10 8.03
C THR A 499 -14.44 13.59 7.04
N PHE A 500 -15.64 12.97 7.07
CA PHE A 500 -16.75 13.42 6.20
C PHE A 500 -17.20 14.85 6.46
N ASP A 501 -16.93 15.38 7.66
CA ASP A 501 -17.24 16.79 8.00
C ASP A 501 -16.06 17.73 7.74
N LYS A 502 -14.83 17.20 7.70
CA LYS A 502 -13.59 17.93 7.41
C LYS A 502 -12.74 17.15 6.38
N PRO A 503 -13.19 17.09 5.12
CA PRO A 503 -12.57 16.20 4.11
C PRO A 503 -11.23 16.69 3.56
N ALA A 504 -10.74 17.84 3.99
CA ALA A 504 -9.52 18.48 3.50
C ALA A 504 -8.56 18.93 4.61
N THR A 505 -8.58 18.26 5.77
CA THR A 505 -7.62 18.51 6.87
C THR A 505 -6.19 18.20 6.40
N VAL A 506 -6.00 17.08 5.72
CA VAL A 506 -4.75 16.67 5.08
C VAL A 506 -4.98 16.68 3.57
N LYS A 507 -4.34 17.61 2.87
CA LYS A 507 -4.50 17.81 1.42
C LYS A 507 -3.20 18.26 0.77
N LEU A 508 -3.13 18.11 -0.54
CA LEU A 508 -2.00 18.55 -1.34
C LEU A 508 -1.94 20.08 -1.43
N ALA A 509 -0.71 20.58 -1.43
CA ALA A 509 -0.39 21.99 -1.66
C ALA A 509 0.84 22.11 -2.58
N ASP A 510 1.05 23.32 -3.12
CA ASP A 510 2.28 23.66 -3.82
C ASP A 510 3.46 23.66 -2.87
N PHE A 511 4.56 23.04 -3.30
CA PHE A 511 5.80 23.03 -2.54
C PHE A 511 6.73 24.17 -3.00
N LYS A 512 7.15 25.03 -2.07
CA LYS A 512 8.02 26.20 -2.32
C LYS A 512 9.43 26.04 -1.75
N GLY A 513 9.75 24.88 -1.13
CA GLY A 513 11.03 24.63 -0.46
C GLY A 513 12.17 24.17 -1.37
N ALA A 514 11.95 24.09 -2.69
CA ALA A 514 12.97 23.70 -3.67
C ALA A 514 13.43 24.89 -4.52
N LYS A 515 14.73 24.98 -4.78
CA LYS A 515 15.31 26.01 -5.65
C LYS A 515 16.56 25.52 -6.37
N LYS A 516 16.83 26.10 -7.53
CA LYS A 516 18.09 25.92 -8.26
C LYS A 516 19.21 26.70 -7.59
N LYS A 517 20.35 26.08 -7.37
CA LYS A 517 21.57 26.68 -6.82
C LYS A 517 22.77 26.31 -7.72
N GLY A 518 23.08 27.17 -8.68
CA GLY A 518 24.01 26.81 -9.76
C GLY A 518 23.46 25.67 -10.61
N SER A 519 24.20 24.56 -10.72
CA SER A 519 23.76 23.31 -11.36
C SER A 519 22.99 22.38 -10.41
N ASN A 520 23.00 22.66 -9.09
CA ASN A 520 22.46 21.81 -8.05
C ASN A 520 21.03 22.18 -7.70
N LEU A 521 20.31 21.22 -7.12
CA LEU A 521 19.00 21.41 -6.53
C LEU A 521 19.15 21.50 -5.00
N ALA A 522 18.71 22.61 -4.41
CA ALA A 522 18.63 22.77 -2.97
C ALA A 522 17.18 22.60 -2.50
N VAL A 523 16.96 21.79 -1.46
CA VAL A 523 15.63 21.50 -0.92
C VAL A 523 15.63 21.69 0.60
N THR A 524 14.64 22.40 1.13
CA THR A 524 14.28 22.38 2.55
C THR A 524 13.00 21.57 2.69
N LEU A 525 13.13 20.34 3.12
CA LEU A 525 12.05 19.37 3.24
C LEU A 525 11.43 19.45 4.64
N PRO A 526 10.18 19.88 4.79
CA PRO A 526 9.54 20.00 6.10
C PRO A 526 9.49 18.66 6.84
N ALA A 527 9.38 18.70 8.16
CA ALA A 527 9.09 17.53 8.98
C ALA A 527 7.79 16.85 8.52
N ARG A 528 7.67 15.53 8.70
CA ARG A 528 6.45 14.73 8.41
C ARG A 528 5.82 15.08 7.05
N SER A 529 6.58 15.00 5.99
CA SER A 529 6.10 15.40 4.65
C SER A 529 6.41 14.38 3.57
N VAL A 530 5.52 14.31 2.58
CA VAL A 530 5.75 13.67 1.29
C VAL A 530 5.81 14.78 0.24
N VAL A 531 6.91 14.85 -0.49
CA VAL A 531 7.13 15.86 -1.54
C VAL A 531 7.49 15.16 -2.84
N VAL A 532 6.87 15.59 -3.93
CA VAL A 532 7.30 15.20 -5.28
C VAL A 532 7.70 16.45 -6.04
N LEU A 533 8.92 16.43 -6.55
CA LEU A 533 9.52 17.49 -7.34
C LEU A 533 9.50 17.14 -8.83
N GLU A 534 9.36 18.16 -9.66
CA GLU A 534 9.51 18.08 -11.12
C GLU A 534 10.57 19.08 -11.58
N LEU A 535 11.59 18.60 -12.29
CA LEU A 535 12.67 19.38 -12.88
C LEU A 535 12.53 19.33 -14.41
N LYS A 536 12.40 20.53 -15.03
CA LYS A 536 12.28 20.73 -16.49
C LYS A 536 13.36 21.63 -17.04
#